data_02cfcd76c272c5d2f72935a641aee208
#
_entry.id   02cfcd76c272c5d2f72935a641aee208
#
_cell.length_a   1.000
_cell.length_b   1.000
_cell.length_c   1.000
_cell.angle_alpha   90.00
_cell.angle_beta   90.00
_cell.angle_gamma   90.00
#
_symmetry.space_group_name_H-M   'P 1'
#
loop_
_entity.id
_entity.type
_entity.pdbx_description
1 polymer ?
#
loop_
_entity_poly.entity_id
_entity_poly.type
_entity_poly.pdbx_seq_one_letter_code
_entity_poly.pdbx_strand_id
1 'polypeptide(L)'
;LDKERTFWIGTKGNGILKIFDYEVQKNISDCRSEILTTSNSGLGSNAVYCIRESNRNLLWIGDEEGLNFYSYRERRIKKLPLWIDNEEFKYIHDIYETEDSELWLASVGMGVVRARIGGTPDHPVLEKLQRYVVNGGEFGSNYFFTICKGDSLNLLFGNMGYGVYRFNETINGLEPLTTHKYENMNLNKVVPIIKDDADNYLIGTTYGVIKYASENSYQLFNAKDGFLNSTIHAILRHSSDNFWLSTNQGLIN
;
A
#
# COMPACT_ATOMS: atom_id res chain seq x y z
N LEU A 1 0.48 -5.63 13.32
CA LEU A 1 0.63 -5.58 14.77
C LEU A 1 1.28 -4.23 15.10
N ASP A 2 0.62 -3.42 15.91
CA ASP A 2 1.16 -2.13 16.32
C ASP A 2 2.05 -2.24 17.58
N LYS A 3 2.65 -1.12 17.99
CA LYS A 3 3.51 -1.04 19.18
C LYS A 3 2.80 -1.38 20.51
N GLU A 4 1.47 -1.31 20.56
CA GLU A 4 0.66 -1.71 21.72
C GLU A 4 0.22 -3.18 21.63
N ARG A 5 0.79 -3.97 20.70
CA ARG A 5 0.45 -5.37 20.45
C ARG A 5 -1.00 -5.59 20.03
N THR A 6 -1.57 -4.61 19.34
CA THR A 6 -2.92 -4.70 18.77
C THR A 6 -2.81 -5.03 17.29
N PHE A 7 -3.53 -6.05 16.83
CA PHE A 7 -3.76 -6.27 15.41
C PHE A 7 -4.85 -5.34 14.92
N TRP A 8 -4.57 -4.71 13.79
CA TRP A 8 -5.50 -3.87 13.06
C TRP A 8 -5.76 -4.50 11.71
N ILE A 9 -6.99 -4.87 11.44
CA ILE A 9 -7.41 -5.56 10.22
C ILE A 9 -8.43 -4.70 9.52
N GLY A 10 -8.04 -4.04 8.43
CA GLY A 10 -8.94 -3.31 7.55
C GLY A 10 -9.77 -4.29 6.71
N THR A 11 -11.03 -3.98 6.53
CA THR A 11 -11.97 -4.80 5.74
C THR A 11 -12.61 -3.99 4.63
N LYS A 12 -13.07 -4.69 3.60
CA LYS A 12 -13.78 -4.07 2.49
C LYS A 12 -15.29 -3.99 2.78
N GLY A 13 -15.67 -3.09 3.72
CA GLY A 13 -17.07 -2.79 4.00
C GLY A 13 -17.53 -2.98 5.45
N ASN A 14 -16.72 -3.62 6.32
CA ASN A 14 -17.04 -3.81 7.74
C ASN A 14 -16.15 -2.99 8.69
N GLY A 15 -15.43 -2.00 8.18
CA GLY A 15 -14.56 -1.15 8.96
C GLY A 15 -13.26 -1.84 9.37
N ILE A 16 -12.83 -1.65 10.60
CA ILE A 16 -11.58 -2.17 11.15
C ILE A 16 -11.87 -3.09 12.33
N LEU A 17 -11.34 -4.31 12.28
CA LEU A 17 -11.28 -5.21 13.43
C LEU A 17 -9.97 -4.97 14.18
N LYS A 18 -10.08 -4.66 15.47
CA LYS A 18 -8.96 -4.59 16.42
C LYS A 18 -8.95 -5.83 17.29
N ILE A 19 -7.80 -6.47 17.43
CA ILE A 19 -7.59 -7.60 18.32
C ILE A 19 -6.49 -7.21 19.30
N PHE A 20 -6.82 -7.15 20.58
CA PHE A 20 -5.94 -6.68 21.64
C PHE A 20 -5.13 -7.80 22.27
N ASP A 21 -3.95 -7.45 22.79
CA ASP A 21 -3.10 -8.31 23.61
C ASP A 21 -2.84 -9.68 22.97
N TYR A 22 -2.64 -9.68 21.64
CA TYR A 22 -2.33 -10.90 20.91
C TYR A 22 -0.94 -11.45 21.29
N GLU A 23 -0.93 -12.73 21.63
CA GLU A 23 0.28 -13.52 21.84
C GLU A 23 0.29 -14.72 20.90
N VAL A 24 1.46 -15.08 20.36
CA VAL A 24 1.59 -16.12 19.32
C VAL A 24 1.01 -17.49 19.76
N GLN A 25 0.96 -17.75 21.08
CA GLN A 25 0.44 -19.01 21.63
C GLN A 25 -1.04 -18.95 22.01
N LYS A 26 -1.68 -17.77 21.86
CA LYS A 26 -3.07 -17.55 22.23
C LYS A 26 -3.98 -17.71 21.01
N ASN A 27 -5.11 -18.38 21.17
CA ASN A 27 -6.11 -18.41 20.11
C ASN A 27 -6.67 -17.01 19.90
N ILE A 28 -6.83 -16.60 18.65
CA ILE A 28 -7.42 -15.29 18.28
C ILE A 28 -8.82 -15.14 18.87
N SER A 29 -9.60 -16.23 18.93
CA SER A 29 -10.95 -16.25 19.53
C SER A 29 -10.98 -15.87 21.00
N ASP A 30 -9.88 -16.05 21.71
CA ASP A 30 -9.78 -15.78 23.15
C ASP A 30 -9.26 -14.35 23.42
N CYS A 31 -8.92 -13.62 22.38
CA CYS A 31 -8.46 -12.24 22.48
C CYS A 31 -9.67 -11.28 22.52
N ARG A 32 -9.55 -10.22 23.32
CA ARG A 32 -10.52 -9.13 23.26
C ARG A 32 -10.46 -8.48 21.88
N SER A 33 -11.62 -8.23 21.29
CA SER A 33 -11.72 -7.57 19.99
C SER A 33 -12.75 -6.46 19.99
N GLU A 34 -12.59 -5.53 19.06
CA GLU A 34 -13.47 -4.40 18.83
C GLU A 34 -13.60 -4.16 17.33
N ILE A 35 -14.79 -3.82 16.87
CA ILE A 35 -15.05 -3.43 15.47
C ILE A 35 -15.28 -1.92 15.44
N LEU A 36 -14.44 -1.21 14.69
CA LEU A 36 -14.55 0.22 14.43
C LEU A 36 -15.18 0.46 13.06
N THR A 37 -16.27 1.20 13.04
CA THR A 37 -17.03 1.54 11.83
C THR A 37 -17.28 3.03 11.76
N THR A 38 -17.84 3.50 10.66
CA THR A 38 -18.28 4.90 10.52
C THR A 38 -19.34 5.31 11.55
N SER A 39 -20.08 4.36 12.12
CA SER A 39 -21.14 4.63 13.08
C SER A 39 -20.66 4.75 14.54
N ASN A 40 -19.51 4.16 14.90
CA ASN A 40 -19.00 4.12 16.27
C ASN A 40 -17.58 4.68 16.45
N SER A 41 -16.96 5.12 15.37
CA SER A 41 -15.61 5.71 15.37
C SER A 41 -15.58 6.94 14.46
N GLY A 42 -14.44 7.59 14.34
CA GLY A 42 -14.23 8.70 13.40
C GLY A 42 -13.80 8.26 12.01
N LEU A 43 -14.01 6.99 11.64
CA LEU A 43 -13.62 6.42 10.34
C LEU A 43 -14.43 7.05 9.21
N GLY A 44 -13.79 7.38 8.08
CA GLY A 44 -14.42 7.99 6.92
C GLY A 44 -15.29 7.02 6.13
N SER A 45 -14.80 5.79 5.93
CA SER A 45 -15.51 4.71 5.24
C SER A 45 -15.27 3.35 5.91
N ASN A 46 -16.25 2.44 5.80
CA ASN A 46 -16.09 1.06 6.23
C ASN A 46 -15.25 0.20 5.25
N ALA A 47 -14.95 0.72 4.06
CA ALA A 47 -14.03 0.10 3.10
C ALA A 47 -12.61 0.60 3.35
N VAL A 48 -11.86 -0.12 4.19
CA VAL A 48 -10.49 0.24 4.59
C VAL A 48 -9.49 -0.55 3.76
N TYR A 49 -8.60 0.15 3.07
CA TYR A 49 -7.65 -0.46 2.13
C TYR A 49 -6.26 -0.67 2.71
N CYS A 50 -5.79 0.27 3.55
CA CYS A 50 -4.47 0.16 4.19
C CYS A 50 -4.45 0.76 5.59
N ILE A 51 -3.56 0.23 6.42
CA ILE A 51 -3.24 0.75 7.76
C ILE A 51 -1.72 0.70 7.89
N ARG A 52 -1.09 1.82 8.25
CA ARG A 52 0.37 1.95 8.37
C ARG A 52 0.74 2.62 9.68
N GLU A 53 1.70 2.05 10.40
CA GLU A 53 2.25 2.68 11.60
C GLU A 53 3.14 3.85 11.19
N SER A 54 2.96 4.99 11.86
CA SER A 54 3.74 6.20 11.66
C SER A 54 4.90 6.28 12.63
N ASN A 55 6.05 6.81 12.18
CA ASN A 55 7.17 7.18 13.05
C ASN A 55 6.80 8.26 14.09
N ARG A 56 5.64 8.89 13.93
CA ARG A 56 5.13 10.01 14.74
C ARG A 56 4.13 9.59 15.83
N ASN A 57 4.06 8.32 16.16
CA ASN A 57 3.19 7.82 17.22
C ASN A 57 1.68 7.91 16.90
N LEU A 58 1.31 7.62 15.67
CA LEU A 58 -0.08 7.47 15.21
C LEU A 58 -0.16 6.31 14.19
N LEU A 59 -1.36 5.91 13.80
CA LEU A 59 -1.57 5.04 12.63
C LEU A 59 -2.21 5.87 11.51
N TRP A 60 -1.66 5.76 10.32
CA TRP A 60 -2.30 6.22 9.11
C TRP A 60 -3.29 5.17 8.61
N ILE A 61 -4.46 5.58 8.17
CA ILE A 61 -5.53 4.71 7.67
C ILE A 61 -6.02 5.27 6.34
N GLY A 62 -5.86 4.50 5.28
CA GLY A 62 -6.42 4.81 3.96
C GLY A 62 -7.72 4.07 3.73
N ASP A 63 -8.76 4.77 3.37
CA ASP A 63 -10.07 4.21 3.08
C ASP A 63 -10.66 4.79 1.77
N GLU A 64 -11.88 4.39 1.44
CA GLU A 64 -12.60 4.86 0.26
C GLU A 64 -12.84 6.39 0.27
N GLU A 65 -13.08 6.97 1.43
CA GLU A 65 -13.34 8.40 1.63
C GLU A 65 -12.06 9.23 1.89
N GLY A 66 -10.87 8.60 1.86
CA GLY A 66 -9.59 9.28 1.90
C GLY A 66 -8.67 8.90 3.04
N LEU A 67 -8.00 9.90 3.63
CA LEU A 67 -7.04 9.70 4.71
C LEU A 67 -7.68 9.88 6.08
N ASN A 68 -7.39 8.94 6.96
CA ASN A 68 -7.69 9.03 8.38
C ASN A 68 -6.42 8.74 9.18
N PHE A 69 -6.44 9.06 10.45
CA PHE A 69 -5.40 8.65 11.39
C PHE A 69 -5.99 8.24 12.75
N TYR A 70 -5.33 7.30 13.41
CA TYR A 70 -5.64 6.94 14.79
C TYR A 70 -4.63 7.60 15.73
N SER A 71 -5.12 8.38 16.68
CA SER A 71 -4.31 8.94 17.77
C SER A 71 -4.24 7.94 18.92
N TYR A 72 -3.04 7.47 19.26
CA TYR A 72 -2.83 6.61 20.43
C TYR A 72 -3.15 7.30 21.74
N ARG A 73 -2.93 8.59 21.83
CA ARG A 73 -3.22 9.39 23.03
C ARG A 73 -4.73 9.58 23.24
N GLU A 74 -5.44 9.94 22.16
CA GLU A 74 -6.88 10.19 22.23
C GLU A 74 -7.72 8.91 22.07
N ARG A 75 -7.08 7.81 21.66
CA ARG A 75 -7.67 6.49 21.39
C ARG A 75 -8.86 6.54 20.45
N ARG A 76 -8.76 7.37 19.43
CA ARG A 76 -9.81 7.52 18.41
C ARG A 76 -9.26 7.76 17.01
N ILE A 77 -10.08 7.41 16.01
CA ILE A 77 -9.85 7.73 14.62
C ILE A 77 -10.38 9.13 14.32
N LYS A 78 -9.67 9.85 13.46
CA LYS A 78 -10.08 11.14 12.91
C LYS A 78 -9.87 11.16 11.41
N LYS A 79 -10.83 11.69 10.66
CA LYS A 79 -10.67 11.97 9.24
C LYS A 79 -9.72 13.15 9.06
N LEU A 80 -8.82 13.06 8.07
CA LEU A 80 -7.92 14.13 7.63
C LEU A 80 -8.16 14.42 6.14
N PRO A 81 -9.16 15.27 5.81
CA PRO A 81 -9.50 15.55 4.42
C PRO A 81 -8.34 16.23 3.69
N LEU A 82 -8.05 15.75 2.49
CA LEU A 82 -7.02 16.30 1.60
C LEU A 82 -7.68 16.90 0.37
N TRP A 83 -7.50 18.20 0.21
CA TRP A 83 -8.02 18.92 -0.95
C TRP A 83 -6.88 19.36 -1.85
N ILE A 84 -6.92 18.94 -3.12
CA ILE A 84 -5.94 19.28 -4.13
C ILE A 84 -6.70 19.67 -5.39
N ASP A 85 -6.40 20.83 -5.96
CA ASP A 85 -7.06 21.35 -7.17
C ASP A 85 -8.60 21.40 -7.06
N ASN A 86 -9.12 21.75 -5.87
CA ASN A 86 -10.54 21.78 -5.52
C ASN A 86 -11.25 20.41 -5.53
N GLU A 87 -10.50 19.32 -5.50
CA GLU A 87 -11.00 17.96 -5.42
C GLU A 87 -10.52 17.29 -4.13
N GLU A 88 -11.39 16.58 -3.39
CA GLU A 88 -11.00 15.80 -2.23
C GLU A 88 -10.31 14.50 -2.68
N PHE A 89 -9.09 14.26 -2.19
CA PHE A 89 -8.30 13.09 -2.54
C PHE A 89 -8.79 11.86 -1.77
N LYS A 90 -9.30 10.87 -2.49
CA LYS A 90 -10.00 9.68 -1.97
C LYS A 90 -9.38 8.37 -2.46
N TYR A 91 -9.99 7.24 -2.10
CA TYR A 91 -9.62 5.88 -2.53
C TYR A 91 -8.15 5.56 -2.27
N ILE A 92 -7.67 5.82 -1.03
CA ILE A 92 -6.27 5.65 -0.66
C ILE A 92 -5.98 4.17 -0.40
N HIS A 93 -5.25 3.54 -1.32
CA HIS A 93 -4.93 2.11 -1.28
C HIS A 93 -3.61 1.78 -0.59
N ASP A 94 -2.65 2.71 -0.59
CA ASP A 94 -1.41 2.53 0.15
C ASP A 94 -0.84 3.86 0.62
N ILE A 95 -0.06 3.78 1.70
CA ILE A 95 0.54 4.91 2.39
C ILE A 95 1.99 4.57 2.71
N TYR A 96 2.89 5.47 2.43
CA TYR A 96 4.29 5.36 2.80
C TYR A 96 4.79 6.65 3.44
N GLU A 97 5.30 6.55 4.67
CA GLU A 97 5.93 7.66 5.39
C GLU A 97 7.45 7.53 5.32
N THR A 98 8.13 8.57 4.86
CA THR A 98 9.59 8.61 4.82
C THR A 98 10.18 9.02 6.17
N GLU A 99 11.48 8.78 6.36
CA GLU A 99 12.22 9.22 7.55
C GLU A 99 12.26 10.75 7.67
N ASP A 100 12.19 11.47 6.55
CA ASP A 100 12.19 12.95 6.48
C ASP A 100 10.82 13.59 6.70
N SER A 101 9.85 12.83 7.23
CA SER A 101 8.48 13.30 7.48
C SER A 101 7.71 13.69 6.21
N GLU A 102 7.92 12.98 5.13
CA GLU A 102 7.06 13.06 3.96
C GLU A 102 6.08 11.90 3.93
N LEU A 103 4.87 12.17 3.49
CA LEU A 103 3.81 11.19 3.32
C LEU A 103 3.50 11.03 1.84
N TRP A 104 3.55 9.79 1.37
CA TRP A 104 3.16 9.42 0.03
C TRP A 104 1.89 8.59 0.07
N LEU A 105 0.94 8.94 -0.77
CA LEU A 105 -0.38 8.33 -0.83
C LEU A 105 -0.64 7.83 -2.24
N ALA A 106 -0.95 6.55 -2.39
CA ALA A 106 -1.36 5.94 -3.65
C ALA A 106 -2.89 5.81 -3.70
N SER A 107 -3.50 6.34 -4.74
CA SER A 107 -4.95 6.31 -4.91
C SER A 107 -5.37 5.57 -6.17
N VAL A 108 -6.53 4.94 -6.10
CA VAL A 108 -7.20 4.36 -7.26
C VAL A 108 -8.05 5.43 -7.94
N GLY A 109 -7.58 5.88 -9.10
CA GLY A 109 -8.25 6.86 -9.95
C GLY A 109 -7.73 8.30 -9.83
N MET A 110 -7.01 8.64 -8.73
CA MET A 110 -6.60 10.03 -8.49
C MET A 110 -5.07 10.24 -8.54
N GLY A 111 -4.30 9.18 -8.81
CA GLY A 111 -2.84 9.27 -8.91
C GLY A 111 -2.13 9.09 -7.57
N VAL A 112 -1.02 9.78 -7.40
CA VAL A 112 -0.16 9.73 -6.22
C VAL A 112 -0.05 11.13 -5.63
N VAL A 113 -0.06 11.24 -4.31
CA VAL A 113 0.19 12.50 -3.60
C VAL A 113 1.42 12.39 -2.74
N ARG A 114 2.28 13.41 -2.79
CA ARG A 114 3.37 13.68 -1.85
C ARG A 114 2.96 14.85 -0.97
N ALA A 115 3.15 14.74 0.32
CA ALA A 115 2.88 15.79 1.29
C ALA A 115 3.99 15.84 2.35
N ARG A 116 4.19 16.99 2.98
CA ARG A 116 5.03 17.10 4.17
C ARG A 116 4.17 17.00 5.42
N ILE A 117 4.60 16.19 6.37
CA ILE A 117 3.88 16.03 7.63
C ILE A 117 4.35 17.10 8.61
N GLY A 118 3.43 17.93 9.05
CA GLY A 118 3.57 18.92 10.12
C GLY A 118 2.66 18.60 11.32
N GLY A 119 2.51 19.57 12.22
CA GLY A 119 1.64 19.46 13.39
C GLY A 119 2.14 18.46 14.45
N THR A 120 1.22 18.00 15.28
CA THR A 120 1.48 17.02 16.34
C THR A 120 0.87 15.67 16.00
N PRO A 121 1.23 14.56 16.69
CA PRO A 121 0.64 13.25 16.46
C PRO A 121 -0.88 13.20 16.59
N ASP A 122 -1.45 14.03 17.48
CA ASP A 122 -2.90 14.09 17.72
C ASP A 122 -3.62 15.07 16.77
N HIS A 123 -2.86 15.94 16.12
CA HIS A 123 -3.32 16.93 15.16
C HIS A 123 -2.29 17.07 14.03
N PRO A 124 -2.11 16.02 13.20
CA PRO A 124 -1.22 16.10 12.05
C PRO A 124 -1.79 17.08 11.02
N VAL A 125 -0.89 17.78 10.36
CA VAL A 125 -1.21 18.69 9.25
C VAL A 125 -0.38 18.24 8.05
N LEU A 126 -0.99 18.20 6.88
CA LEU A 126 -0.29 17.93 5.65
C LEU A 126 -0.10 19.23 4.87
N GLU A 127 1.17 19.51 4.58
CA GLU A 127 1.61 20.73 3.90
C GLU A 127 2.29 20.38 2.58
N LYS A 128 2.46 21.37 1.71
CA LYS A 128 3.18 21.22 0.43
C LYS A 128 2.66 20.05 -0.41
N LEU A 129 1.34 19.93 -0.48
CA LEU A 129 0.68 18.88 -1.25
C LEU A 129 1.06 19.00 -2.73
N GLN A 130 1.52 17.89 -3.29
CA GLN A 130 1.82 17.77 -4.71
C GLN A 130 1.21 16.49 -5.26
N ARG A 131 0.39 16.61 -6.30
CA ARG A 131 -0.26 15.48 -6.97
C ARG A 131 0.52 15.11 -8.22
N TYR A 132 0.74 13.83 -8.40
CA TYR A 132 1.35 13.24 -9.58
C TYR A 132 0.33 12.38 -10.29
N VAL A 133 0.12 12.65 -11.56
CA VAL A 133 -0.79 11.91 -12.44
C VAL A 133 -0.01 11.42 -13.66
N VAL A 134 -0.40 10.27 -14.15
CA VAL A 134 0.08 9.78 -15.42
C VAL A 134 -0.91 10.23 -16.50
N ASN A 135 -0.45 11.09 -17.40
CA ASN A 135 -1.29 11.60 -18.47
C ASN A 135 -1.69 10.48 -19.43
N GLY A 136 -2.99 10.38 -19.70
CA GLY A 136 -3.55 9.38 -20.59
C GLY A 136 -2.90 9.41 -21.97
N GLY A 137 -2.31 8.34 -22.35
CA GLY A 137 -1.75 7.95 -23.61
C GLY A 137 -1.73 6.43 -23.62
N GLU A 138 -0.98 5.82 -24.50
CA GLU A 138 -0.86 4.36 -24.62
C GLU A 138 -0.45 3.66 -23.31
N PHE A 139 0.05 4.40 -22.28
CA PHE A 139 0.65 3.90 -21.03
C PHE A 139 0.24 4.64 -19.76
N GLY A 140 -0.93 5.27 -19.69
CA GLY A 140 -1.29 6.09 -18.54
C GLY A 140 -2.58 5.69 -17.81
N SER A 141 -2.47 5.21 -16.57
CA SER A 141 -3.58 5.01 -15.64
C SER A 141 -3.24 5.60 -14.28
N ASN A 142 -4.18 6.34 -13.68
CA ASN A 142 -4.03 6.91 -12.34
C ASN A 142 -4.50 5.96 -11.22
N TYR A 143 -4.51 4.65 -11.47
CA TYR A 143 -4.92 3.61 -10.53
C TYR A 143 -3.68 3.00 -9.87
N PHE A 144 -3.29 3.54 -8.71
CA PHE A 144 -2.13 3.07 -7.95
C PHE A 144 -2.56 2.29 -6.71
N PHE A 145 -1.99 1.11 -6.50
CA PHE A 145 -2.40 0.18 -5.44
C PHE A 145 -1.37 0.00 -4.34
N THR A 146 -0.10 0.25 -4.61
CA THR A 146 0.98 -0.02 -3.65
C THR A 146 2.13 0.94 -3.82
N ILE A 147 2.83 1.19 -2.72
CA ILE A 147 4.07 1.97 -2.65
C ILE A 147 5.14 1.08 -2.02
N CYS A 148 6.29 0.98 -2.66
CA CYS A 148 7.44 0.25 -2.14
C CYS A 148 8.67 1.16 -2.13
N LYS A 149 9.46 1.10 -1.04
CA LYS A 149 10.78 1.76 -0.99
C LYS A 149 11.71 1.08 -1.99
N GLY A 150 12.18 1.83 -2.96
CA GLY A 150 13.17 1.41 -3.94
C GLY A 150 14.60 1.64 -3.46
N ASP A 151 15.54 1.65 -4.40
CA ASP A 151 16.94 1.96 -4.13
C ASP A 151 17.13 3.46 -3.90
N SER A 152 18.02 3.80 -2.98
CA SER A 152 18.28 5.18 -2.59
C SER A 152 17.02 5.89 -2.08
N LEU A 153 16.61 6.99 -2.68
CA LEU A 153 15.39 7.74 -2.34
C LEU A 153 14.21 7.43 -3.25
N ASN A 154 14.38 6.49 -4.19
CA ASN A 154 13.33 6.18 -5.15
C ASN A 154 12.18 5.40 -4.51
N LEU A 155 10.96 5.79 -4.82
CA LEU A 155 9.75 5.03 -4.50
C LEU A 155 9.21 4.38 -5.77
N LEU A 156 8.73 3.15 -5.61
CA LEU A 156 8.06 2.39 -6.65
C LEU A 156 6.56 2.34 -6.36
N PHE A 157 5.77 2.44 -7.43
CA PHE A 157 4.32 2.47 -7.37
C PHE A 157 3.75 1.40 -8.29
N GLY A 158 2.99 0.46 -7.74
CA GLY A 158 2.28 -0.56 -8.51
C GLY A 158 1.00 0.01 -9.11
N ASN A 159 0.83 -0.17 -10.40
CA ASN A 159 -0.24 0.44 -11.20
C ASN A 159 -1.15 -0.62 -11.84
N MET A 160 -2.39 -0.24 -12.14
CA MET A 160 -3.33 -1.04 -12.91
C MET A 160 -3.17 -0.74 -14.40
N GLY A 161 -2.80 -1.76 -15.15
CA GLY A 161 -2.69 -1.71 -16.62
C GLY A 161 -1.29 -1.47 -17.16
N TYR A 162 -0.37 -0.91 -16.34
CA TYR A 162 0.92 -0.45 -16.85
C TYR A 162 2.13 -0.83 -15.99
N GLY A 163 1.96 -1.77 -15.06
CA GLY A 163 3.07 -2.33 -14.30
C GLY A 163 3.53 -1.47 -13.15
N VAL A 164 4.80 -1.09 -13.13
CA VAL A 164 5.44 -0.35 -12.05
C VAL A 164 5.95 0.99 -12.54
N TYR A 165 5.67 2.04 -11.78
CA TYR A 165 6.26 3.36 -11.94
C TYR A 165 7.27 3.62 -10.84
N ARG A 166 8.26 4.47 -11.12
CA ARG A 166 9.14 5.04 -10.10
C ARG A 166 8.99 6.56 -10.05
N PHE A 167 9.22 7.13 -8.89
CA PHE A 167 9.36 8.58 -8.78
C PHE A 167 10.76 8.99 -9.25
N ASN A 168 10.83 9.96 -10.12
CA ASN A 168 12.08 10.53 -10.62
C ASN A 168 12.18 11.99 -10.19
N GLU A 169 13.12 12.28 -9.29
CA GLU A 169 13.37 13.62 -8.75
C GLU A 169 13.78 14.63 -9.84
N THR A 170 14.48 14.19 -10.88
CA THR A 170 14.98 15.08 -11.96
C THR A 170 13.86 15.70 -12.75
N ILE A 171 12.82 14.88 -13.07
CA ILE A 171 11.64 15.37 -13.79
C ILE A 171 10.51 15.77 -12.84
N ASN A 172 10.71 15.58 -11.53
CA ASN A 172 9.71 15.74 -10.48
C ASN A 172 8.38 15.08 -10.87
N GLY A 173 8.43 13.80 -11.20
CA GLY A 173 7.28 13.07 -11.75
C GLY A 173 7.43 11.57 -11.72
N LEU A 174 6.37 10.89 -12.16
CA LEU A 174 6.32 9.44 -12.28
C LEU A 174 6.77 9.01 -13.67
N GLU A 175 7.67 8.04 -13.76
CA GLU A 175 8.08 7.42 -15.00
C GLU A 175 7.95 5.89 -14.92
N PRO A 176 7.63 5.18 -16.01
CA PRO A 176 7.56 3.74 -16.01
C PRO A 176 8.93 3.13 -15.67
N LEU A 177 8.96 2.22 -14.70
CA LEU A 177 10.13 1.39 -14.42
C LEU A 177 10.30 0.31 -15.47
N THR A 178 9.16 -0.20 -15.96
CA THR A 178 9.10 -1.32 -16.89
C THR A 178 8.46 -0.85 -18.19
N THR A 179 9.27 -0.63 -19.21
CA THR A 179 8.78 -0.29 -20.55
C THR A 179 8.66 -1.56 -21.41
N HIS A 180 7.63 -1.66 -22.24
CA HIS A 180 7.41 -2.47 -23.47
C HIS A 180 7.91 -3.92 -23.56
N LYS A 181 8.91 -4.36 -22.80
CA LYS A 181 9.47 -5.72 -22.92
C LYS A 181 8.56 -6.82 -22.35
N TYR A 182 7.50 -6.43 -21.67
CA TYR A 182 6.51 -7.35 -21.08
C TYR A 182 5.23 -7.42 -21.92
N GLU A 183 5.29 -7.12 -23.22
CA GLU A 183 4.14 -7.12 -24.14
C GLU A 183 3.36 -8.45 -24.15
N ASN A 184 4.03 -9.56 -23.79
CA ASN A 184 3.39 -10.87 -23.62
C ASN A 184 2.98 -11.18 -22.17
N MET A 185 3.30 -10.30 -21.20
CA MET A 185 2.90 -10.40 -19.83
C MET A 185 1.92 -9.27 -19.53
N ASN A 186 0.65 -9.61 -19.56
CA ASN A 186 -0.40 -8.66 -19.25
C ASN A 186 -0.30 -8.25 -17.77
N LEU A 187 0.56 -7.25 -17.47
CA LEU A 187 0.74 -6.67 -16.13
C LEU A 187 -0.47 -5.83 -15.72
N ASN A 188 -1.68 -6.34 -15.98
CA ASN A 188 -2.91 -5.58 -15.84
C ASN A 188 -3.17 -5.05 -14.44
N LYS A 189 -2.51 -5.58 -13.43
CA LYS A 189 -2.62 -5.08 -12.06
C LYS A 189 -1.41 -5.50 -11.26
N VAL A 190 -0.65 -4.53 -10.77
CA VAL A 190 0.41 -4.75 -9.78
C VAL A 190 -0.12 -4.30 -8.43
N VAL A 191 -0.28 -5.24 -7.50
CA VAL A 191 -0.78 -4.94 -6.15
C VAL A 191 0.34 -4.99 -5.13
N PRO A 192 1.06 -6.13 -4.88
CA PRO A 192 2.17 -6.13 -3.96
C PRO A 192 3.50 -5.89 -4.69
N ILE A 193 4.34 -5.04 -4.12
CA ILE A 193 5.76 -4.94 -4.45
C ILE A 193 6.51 -5.03 -3.13
N ILE A 194 7.44 -5.97 -3.02
CA ILE A 194 8.37 -6.04 -1.89
C ILE A 194 9.80 -6.20 -2.39
N LYS A 195 10.78 -5.89 -1.54
CA LYS A 195 12.20 -6.09 -1.82
C LYS A 195 12.70 -7.36 -1.13
N ASP A 196 13.47 -8.21 -1.83
CA ASP A 196 14.16 -9.35 -1.22
C ASP A 196 15.52 -8.95 -0.61
N ASP A 197 16.22 -9.88 0.04
CA ASP A 197 17.52 -9.60 0.67
C ASP A 197 18.67 -9.43 -0.33
N ALA A 198 18.47 -9.82 -1.58
CA ALA A 198 19.41 -9.64 -2.67
C ALA A 198 19.12 -8.38 -3.49
N ASP A 199 18.33 -7.45 -2.93
CA ASP A 199 17.93 -6.19 -3.55
C ASP A 199 17.06 -6.34 -4.82
N ASN A 200 16.51 -7.54 -5.10
CA ASN A 200 15.52 -7.67 -6.16
C ASN A 200 14.13 -7.29 -5.69
N TYR A 201 13.28 -6.90 -6.62
CA TYR A 201 11.87 -6.66 -6.35
C TYR A 201 11.05 -7.89 -6.69
N LEU A 202 10.18 -8.32 -5.76
CA LEU A 202 9.14 -9.30 -6.01
C LEU A 202 7.84 -8.54 -6.29
N ILE A 203 7.37 -8.64 -7.52
CA ILE A 203 6.22 -7.89 -8.03
C ILE A 203 5.09 -8.89 -8.27
N GLY A 204 4.05 -8.82 -7.45
CA GLY A 204 2.85 -9.63 -7.60
C GLY A 204 1.91 -9.05 -8.63
N THR A 205 1.46 -9.88 -9.55
CA THR A 205 0.60 -9.51 -10.68
C THR A 205 -0.61 -10.42 -10.79
N THR A 206 -1.47 -10.19 -11.76
CA THR A 206 -2.55 -11.12 -12.12
C THR A 206 -2.04 -12.39 -12.85
N TYR A 207 -0.76 -12.45 -13.20
CA TYR A 207 -0.13 -13.56 -13.93
C TYR A 207 0.93 -14.32 -13.14
N GLY A 208 1.17 -13.94 -11.89
CA GLY A 208 2.17 -14.56 -11.03
C GLY A 208 3.05 -13.53 -10.34
N VAL A 209 4.24 -13.98 -9.95
CA VAL A 209 5.26 -13.15 -9.32
C VAL A 209 6.40 -12.92 -10.30
N ILE A 210 6.80 -11.67 -10.48
CA ILE A 210 8.00 -11.30 -11.20
C ILE A 210 9.09 -11.01 -10.19
N LYS A 211 10.18 -11.75 -10.23
CA LYS A 211 11.43 -11.37 -9.56
C LYS A 211 12.22 -10.49 -10.52
N TYR A 212 12.35 -9.22 -10.16
CA TYR A 212 12.97 -8.19 -10.99
C TYR A 212 14.25 -7.68 -10.35
N ALA A 213 15.38 -7.87 -11.02
CA ALA A 213 16.68 -7.32 -10.62
C ALA A 213 17.06 -6.08 -11.45
N SER A 214 16.73 -6.09 -12.75
CA SER A 214 16.96 -4.99 -13.70
C SER A 214 16.14 -5.20 -14.97
N GLU A 215 16.13 -4.23 -15.88
CA GLU A 215 15.44 -4.35 -17.19
C GLU A 215 15.84 -5.58 -18.01
N ASN A 216 17.06 -6.07 -17.84
CA ASN A 216 17.58 -7.23 -18.58
C ASN A 216 17.65 -8.50 -17.73
N SER A 217 17.27 -8.43 -16.44
CA SER A 217 17.36 -9.55 -15.50
C SER A 217 16.08 -9.65 -14.69
N TYR A 218 15.15 -10.49 -15.14
CA TYR A 218 13.92 -10.80 -14.43
C TYR A 218 13.50 -12.25 -14.66
N GLN A 219 12.72 -12.79 -13.75
CA GLN A 219 12.13 -14.12 -13.82
C GLN A 219 10.66 -14.06 -13.46
N LEU A 220 9.81 -14.70 -14.25
CA LEU A 220 8.38 -14.86 -13.98
C LEU A 220 8.12 -16.24 -13.39
N PHE A 221 7.42 -16.28 -12.26
CA PHE A 221 6.89 -17.48 -11.64
C PHE A 221 5.36 -17.48 -11.78
N ASN A 222 4.79 -18.53 -12.35
CA ASN A 222 3.36 -18.63 -12.62
C ASN A 222 2.82 -20.08 -12.52
N ALA A 223 1.68 -20.35 -13.11
CA ALA A 223 1.05 -21.67 -13.10
C ALA A 223 1.94 -22.80 -13.66
N LYS A 224 2.90 -22.51 -14.56
CA LYS A 224 3.86 -23.49 -15.08
C LYS A 224 4.88 -23.92 -14.04
N ASP A 225 5.09 -23.09 -13.02
CA ASP A 225 6.02 -23.30 -11.91
C ASP A 225 5.30 -23.90 -10.68
N GLY A 226 4.04 -24.31 -10.83
CA GLY A 226 3.28 -24.97 -9.77
C GLY A 226 2.30 -24.08 -9.00
N PHE A 227 2.13 -22.83 -9.40
CA PHE A 227 1.12 -21.96 -8.80
C PHE A 227 -0.29 -22.44 -9.19
N LEU A 228 -1.15 -22.70 -8.20
CA LEU A 228 -2.55 -23.08 -8.44
C LEU A 228 -3.37 -21.94 -9.07
N ASN A 229 -3.01 -20.70 -8.72
CA ASN A 229 -3.60 -19.49 -9.28
C ASN A 229 -2.53 -18.42 -9.45
N SER A 230 -2.55 -17.72 -10.57
CA SER A 230 -1.52 -16.73 -10.91
C SER A 230 -1.78 -15.35 -10.31
N THR A 231 -3.01 -15.04 -9.85
CA THR A 231 -3.31 -13.72 -9.28
C THR A 231 -2.78 -13.60 -7.85
N ILE A 232 -1.84 -12.69 -7.66
CA ILE A 232 -1.19 -12.42 -6.38
C ILE A 232 -1.79 -11.17 -5.77
N HIS A 233 -2.34 -11.28 -4.56
CA HIS A 233 -2.95 -10.18 -3.82
C HIS A 233 -2.01 -9.57 -2.77
N ALA A 234 -1.16 -10.40 -2.16
CA ALA A 234 -0.18 -9.97 -1.18
C ALA A 234 1.04 -10.88 -1.21
N ILE A 235 2.19 -10.33 -0.85
CA ILE A 235 3.42 -11.04 -0.62
C ILE A 235 3.89 -10.68 0.78
N LEU A 236 4.13 -11.69 1.62
CA LEU A 236 4.69 -11.51 2.96
C LEU A 236 5.97 -12.31 3.08
N ARG A 237 7.05 -11.65 3.45
CA ARG A 237 8.32 -12.33 3.74
C ARG A 237 8.18 -13.13 5.03
N HIS A 238 8.54 -14.41 4.99
CA HIS A 238 8.64 -15.29 6.14
C HIS A 238 10.08 -15.41 6.65
N SER A 239 11.03 -15.62 5.72
CA SER A 239 12.47 -15.64 5.99
C SER A 239 13.22 -15.13 4.76
N SER A 240 14.56 -15.18 4.74
CA SER A 240 15.40 -14.68 3.63
C SER A 240 14.96 -15.21 2.25
N ASP A 241 14.59 -16.47 2.17
CA ASP A 241 14.27 -17.14 0.90
C ASP A 241 12.83 -17.67 0.81
N ASN A 242 12.01 -17.44 1.84
CA ASN A 242 10.64 -17.93 1.90
C ASN A 242 9.63 -16.79 1.98
N PHE A 243 8.60 -16.87 1.15
CA PHE A 243 7.55 -15.88 1.05
C PHE A 243 6.18 -16.54 1.06
N TRP A 244 5.27 -15.97 1.84
CA TRP A 244 3.85 -16.30 1.75
C TRP A 244 3.20 -15.44 0.66
N LEU A 245 2.50 -16.08 -0.25
CA LEU A 245 1.73 -15.44 -1.32
C LEU A 245 0.24 -15.67 -1.08
N SER A 246 -0.52 -14.60 -1.08
CA SER A 246 -1.98 -14.66 -1.04
C SER A 246 -2.53 -14.64 -2.46
N THR A 247 -3.35 -15.64 -2.79
CA THR A 247 -3.97 -15.81 -4.12
C THR A 247 -5.48 -15.98 -4.01
N ASN A 248 -6.19 -16.02 -5.16
CA ASN A 248 -7.62 -16.34 -5.20
C ASN A 248 -7.96 -17.75 -4.68
N GLN A 249 -6.99 -18.65 -4.59
CA GLN A 249 -7.20 -20.04 -4.14
C GLN A 249 -6.54 -20.35 -2.80
N GLY A 250 -6.07 -19.34 -2.10
CA GLY A 250 -5.48 -19.49 -0.76
C GLY A 250 -4.05 -19.01 -0.68
N LEU A 251 -3.31 -19.56 0.29
CA LEU A 251 -1.92 -19.20 0.59
C LEU A 251 -0.95 -20.20 -0.02
N ILE A 252 0.15 -19.70 -0.57
CA ILE A 252 1.29 -20.47 -1.11
C ILE A 252 2.53 -20.02 -0.33
N ASN A 253 3.39 -20.99 0.03
CA ASN A 253 4.72 -20.74 0.60
C ASN A 253 5.78 -21.31 -0.32
#